data_e17dd2d50dacb22658f3266e4404f54b
#
_entry.id   e17dd2d50dacb22658f3266e4404f54b
#
_cell.length_a   1.000
_cell.length_b   1.000
_cell.length_c   1.000
_cell.angle_alpha   90.00
_cell.angle_beta   90.00
_cell.angle_gamma   90.00
#
_symmetry.space_group_name_H-M   'P 1'
#
loop_
_entity.id
_entity.type
_entity.pdbx_description
1 polymer ?
#
loop_
_entity_poly.entity_id
_entity_poly.type
_entity_poly.pdbx_seq_one_letter_code
_entity_poly.pdbx_strand_id
1 'polypeptide(L)'
;PSGCGKTTTLKMINRLITASSGRILIDGEDIESIDKVKLRRNMGYVIQQGGLFPHMTIRQNIEIIEKLEGKDEYQILKNTERLMEMVDMDAEKFLDRYPSELSGGQQQRIGVIRALANDPDYVLLDEPFSALDPLTRSSLQDELSDLHRKMGKTMIFVTHDMDEAIKIADRICIM
;
A
#
# COMPACT_ATOMS: atom_id res chain seq x y z
N PRO A 1 9.98 -17.00 9.59
CA PRO A 1 11.24 -16.42 10.10
C PRO A 1 11.70 -15.25 9.22
N SER A 2 12.46 -14.31 9.78
CA SER A 2 13.11 -13.26 8.99
C SER A 2 14.10 -13.89 8.00
N GLY A 3 14.19 -13.34 6.78
CA GLY A 3 15.13 -13.83 5.76
C GLY A 3 14.64 -14.97 4.87
N CYS A 4 13.42 -15.48 5.04
CA CYS A 4 12.88 -16.57 4.19
C CYS A 4 12.41 -16.13 2.78
N GLY A 5 12.56 -14.86 2.41
CA GLY A 5 12.26 -14.38 1.05
C GLY A 5 10.92 -13.67 0.84
N LYS A 6 10.12 -13.42 1.87
CA LYS A 6 8.79 -12.77 1.75
C LYS A 6 8.83 -11.44 1.00
N THR A 7 9.63 -10.49 1.48
CA THR A 7 9.86 -9.19 0.81
C THR A 7 10.41 -9.36 -0.60
N THR A 8 11.30 -10.33 -0.81
CA THR A 8 11.85 -10.65 -2.15
C THR A 8 10.74 -11.09 -3.10
N THR A 9 9.81 -11.92 -2.62
CA THR A 9 8.66 -12.36 -3.40
C THR A 9 7.76 -11.19 -3.79
N LEU A 10 7.43 -10.27 -2.85
CA LEU A 10 6.70 -9.04 -3.19
C LEU A 10 7.42 -8.20 -4.25
N LYS A 11 8.73 -8.03 -4.09
CA LYS A 11 9.56 -7.30 -5.06
C LYS A 11 9.65 -7.97 -6.43
N MET A 12 9.52 -9.30 -6.51
CA MET A 12 9.40 -10.00 -7.79
C MET A 12 8.03 -9.77 -8.44
N ILE A 13 6.95 -9.76 -7.67
CA ILE A 13 5.60 -9.53 -8.19
C ILE A 13 5.48 -8.18 -8.91
N ASN A 14 6.06 -7.11 -8.37
CA ASN A 14 6.07 -5.80 -9.01
C ASN A 14 7.30 -5.54 -9.88
N ARG A 15 8.08 -6.58 -10.19
CA ARG A 15 9.30 -6.55 -11.02
C ARG A 15 10.36 -5.55 -10.57
N LEU A 16 10.46 -5.26 -9.27
CA LEU A 16 11.63 -4.57 -8.68
C LEU A 16 12.85 -5.49 -8.68
N ILE A 17 12.63 -6.79 -8.56
CA ILE A 17 13.64 -7.85 -8.68
C ILE A 17 13.16 -8.82 -9.76
N THR A 18 14.05 -9.28 -10.61
CA THR A 18 13.76 -10.33 -11.61
C THR A 18 13.89 -11.70 -10.95
N ALA A 19 12.93 -12.58 -11.19
CA ALA A 19 13.00 -13.98 -10.74
C ALA A 19 14.13 -14.72 -11.44
N SER A 20 14.86 -15.56 -10.71
CA SER A 20 15.94 -16.39 -11.28
C SER A 20 15.41 -17.53 -12.16
N SER A 21 14.17 -17.99 -11.88
CA SER A 21 13.46 -19.03 -12.64
C SER A 21 11.99 -19.02 -12.30
N GLY A 22 11.18 -19.73 -13.09
CA GLY A 22 9.74 -19.78 -12.93
C GLY A 22 9.02 -18.61 -13.60
N ARG A 23 7.72 -18.47 -13.35
CA ARG A 23 6.85 -17.42 -13.91
C ARG A 23 5.92 -16.89 -12.84
N ILE A 24 5.59 -15.61 -12.93
CA ILE A 24 4.56 -14.97 -12.13
C ILE A 24 3.47 -14.50 -13.09
N LEU A 25 2.25 -14.93 -12.84
CA LEU A 25 1.10 -14.60 -13.67
C LEU A 25 0.14 -13.72 -12.88
N ILE A 26 -0.40 -12.69 -13.55
CA ILE A 26 -1.48 -11.83 -13.05
C ILE A 26 -2.60 -11.90 -14.07
N ASP A 27 -3.78 -12.35 -13.64
CA ASP A 27 -4.94 -12.59 -14.50
C ASP A 27 -4.63 -13.50 -15.71
N GLY A 28 -3.70 -14.46 -15.49
CA GLY A 28 -3.26 -15.39 -16.54
C GLY A 28 -2.18 -14.86 -17.48
N GLU A 29 -1.81 -13.59 -17.40
CA GLU A 29 -0.74 -12.97 -18.18
C GLU A 29 0.59 -12.99 -17.41
N ASP A 30 1.68 -13.35 -18.11
CA ASP A 30 3.03 -13.34 -17.52
C ASP A 30 3.47 -11.89 -17.31
N ILE A 31 3.85 -11.53 -16.06
CA ILE A 31 4.29 -10.17 -15.74
C ILE A 31 5.49 -9.71 -16.58
N GLU A 32 6.30 -10.64 -17.10
CA GLU A 32 7.45 -10.30 -17.95
C GLU A 32 7.02 -9.76 -19.33
N SER A 33 5.80 -10.07 -19.81
CA SER A 33 5.21 -9.54 -21.05
C SER A 33 4.63 -8.13 -20.88
N ILE A 34 4.32 -7.72 -19.65
CA ILE A 34 3.70 -6.42 -19.35
C ILE A 34 4.78 -5.34 -19.26
N ASP A 35 4.53 -4.15 -19.78
CA ASP A 35 5.41 -2.99 -19.55
C ASP A 35 5.58 -2.70 -18.06
N LYS A 36 6.84 -2.53 -17.60
CA LYS A 36 7.18 -2.38 -16.19
C LYS A 36 6.52 -1.16 -15.52
N VAL A 37 6.40 -0.06 -16.27
CA VAL A 37 5.82 1.18 -15.74
C VAL A 37 4.32 1.00 -15.59
N LYS A 38 3.67 0.42 -16.61
CA LYS A 38 2.23 0.11 -16.59
C LYS A 38 1.91 -0.86 -15.46
N LEU A 39 2.68 -1.95 -15.29
CA LEU A 39 2.50 -2.91 -14.20
C LEU A 39 2.53 -2.22 -12.83
N ARG A 40 3.55 -1.41 -12.58
CA ARG A 40 3.75 -0.75 -11.27
C ARG A 40 2.73 0.36 -10.99
N ARG A 41 2.23 1.05 -12.01
CA ARG A 41 1.16 2.04 -11.85
C ARG A 41 -0.17 1.41 -11.48
N ASN A 42 -0.41 0.17 -11.95
CA ASN A 42 -1.61 -0.60 -11.64
C ASN A 42 -1.50 -1.41 -10.34
N MET A 43 -0.38 -1.30 -9.63
CA MET A 43 -0.14 -1.94 -8.34
C MET A 43 0.10 -0.92 -7.24
N GLY A 44 -0.67 -0.99 -6.17
CA GLY A 44 -0.33 -0.31 -4.93
C GLY A 44 0.81 -1.02 -4.22
N TYR A 45 1.78 -0.28 -3.68
CA TYR A 45 2.86 -0.87 -2.90
C TYR A 45 3.13 -0.08 -1.62
N VAL A 46 2.86 -0.71 -0.49
CA VAL A 46 3.19 -0.20 0.84
C VAL A 46 4.48 -0.85 1.29
N ILE A 47 5.54 -0.07 1.37
CA ILE A 47 6.85 -0.55 1.86
C ILE A 47 6.91 -0.49 3.38
N GLN A 48 7.77 -1.31 3.97
CA GLN A 48 8.09 -1.27 5.39
C GLN A 48 8.47 0.16 5.81
N GLN A 49 7.93 0.64 6.94
CA GLN A 49 8.14 2.00 7.49
C GLN A 49 7.51 3.15 6.64
N GLY A 50 6.34 2.94 6.06
CA GLY A 50 5.51 3.98 5.44
C GLY A 50 6.03 4.55 4.11
N GLY A 51 7.34 4.75 3.96
CA GLY A 51 8.00 5.14 2.71
C GLY A 51 7.48 6.42 2.05
N LEU A 52 6.96 7.36 2.83
CA LEU A 52 6.53 8.66 2.33
C LEU A 52 7.75 9.48 1.87
N PHE A 53 7.56 10.31 0.85
CA PHE A 53 8.57 11.24 0.40
C PHE A 53 8.68 12.40 1.41
N PRO A 54 9.80 12.54 2.15
CA PRO A 54 9.90 13.48 3.27
C PRO A 54 9.88 14.94 2.86
N HIS A 55 10.21 15.23 1.60
CA HIS A 55 10.25 16.57 1.01
C HIS A 55 8.93 16.98 0.33
N MET A 56 7.92 16.11 0.36
CA MET A 56 6.60 16.34 -0.19
C MET A 56 5.58 16.46 0.94
N THR A 57 4.56 17.29 0.76
CA THR A 57 3.40 17.32 1.67
C THR A 57 2.63 16.01 1.61
N ILE A 58 1.71 15.79 2.53
CA ILE A 58 0.82 14.62 2.53
C ILE A 58 -0.02 14.60 1.26
N ARG A 59 -0.58 15.73 0.86
CA ARG A 59 -1.28 15.92 -0.42
C ARG A 59 -0.43 15.42 -1.59
N GLN A 60 0.78 15.94 -1.71
CA GLN A 60 1.70 15.58 -2.80
C GLN A 60 2.07 14.10 -2.79
N ASN A 61 2.23 13.49 -1.60
CA ASN A 61 2.48 12.07 -1.47
C ASN A 61 1.32 11.22 -1.99
N ILE A 62 0.07 11.57 -1.68
CA ILE A 62 -1.12 10.82 -2.11
C ILE A 62 -1.33 10.98 -3.62
N GLU A 63 -1.28 12.20 -4.14
CA GLU A 63 -1.68 12.56 -5.49
C GLU A 63 -0.63 12.25 -6.58
N ILE A 64 0.60 11.85 -6.20
CA ILE A 64 1.75 11.79 -7.13
C ILE A 64 1.49 10.91 -8.36
N ILE A 65 0.88 9.74 -8.19
CA ILE A 65 0.65 8.80 -9.31
C ILE A 65 -0.42 9.33 -10.24
N GLU A 66 -1.53 9.84 -9.69
CA GLU A 66 -2.64 10.39 -10.48
C GLU A 66 -2.19 11.60 -11.31
N LYS A 67 -1.34 12.47 -10.71
CA LYS A 67 -0.72 13.60 -11.44
C LYS A 67 0.22 13.16 -12.55
N LEU A 68 1.02 12.13 -12.32
CA LEU A 68 1.90 11.55 -13.35
C LEU A 68 1.11 10.91 -14.50
N GLU A 69 -0.12 10.48 -14.27
CA GLU A 69 -1.05 9.97 -15.29
C GLU A 69 -1.85 11.08 -15.97
N GLY A 70 -1.71 12.32 -15.53
CA GLY A 70 -2.40 13.46 -16.12
C GLY A 70 -3.91 13.47 -15.85
N LYS A 71 -4.35 12.89 -14.74
CA LYS A 71 -5.76 12.95 -14.33
C LYS A 71 -6.18 14.39 -14.02
N ASP A 72 -7.47 14.65 -14.12
CA ASP A 72 -8.06 15.96 -13.82
C ASP A 72 -7.87 16.35 -12.34
N GLU A 73 -7.46 17.60 -12.08
CA GLU A 73 -7.14 18.08 -10.73
C GLU A 73 -8.33 18.01 -9.78
N TYR A 74 -9.54 18.26 -10.26
CA TYR A 74 -10.76 18.19 -9.44
C TYR A 74 -11.05 16.73 -9.02
N GLN A 75 -10.84 15.78 -9.93
CA GLN A 75 -11.01 14.35 -9.63
C GLN A 75 -9.96 13.88 -8.63
N ILE A 76 -8.70 14.30 -8.78
CA ILE A 76 -7.61 13.99 -7.85
C ILE A 76 -7.96 14.50 -6.44
N LEU A 77 -8.36 15.78 -6.33
CA LEU A 77 -8.73 16.38 -5.04
C LEU A 77 -9.85 15.59 -4.35
N LYS A 78 -10.93 15.34 -5.08
CA LYS A 78 -12.09 14.60 -4.54
C LYS A 78 -11.72 13.18 -4.11
N ASN A 79 -10.84 12.51 -4.87
CA ASN A 79 -10.36 11.18 -4.50
C ASN A 79 -9.47 11.25 -3.24
N THR A 80 -8.59 12.24 -3.15
CA THR A 80 -7.73 12.46 -1.99
C THR A 80 -8.54 12.70 -0.71
N GLU A 81 -9.57 13.54 -0.75
CA GLU A 81 -10.48 13.78 0.38
C GLU A 81 -11.18 12.49 0.81
N ARG A 82 -11.75 11.73 -0.14
CA ARG A 82 -12.37 10.42 0.12
C ARG A 82 -11.40 9.43 0.77
N LEU A 83 -10.15 9.37 0.30
CA LEU A 83 -9.13 8.49 0.86
C LEU A 83 -8.73 8.91 2.28
N MET A 84 -8.66 10.20 2.57
CA MET A 84 -8.40 10.71 3.92
C MET A 84 -9.54 10.33 4.89
N GLU A 85 -10.79 10.45 4.47
CA GLU A 85 -11.95 9.99 5.25
C GLU A 85 -11.90 8.48 5.54
N MET A 86 -11.45 7.67 4.58
CA MET A 86 -11.38 6.20 4.74
C MET A 86 -10.42 5.75 5.85
N VAL A 87 -9.47 6.60 6.24
CA VAL A 87 -8.49 6.32 7.32
C VAL A 87 -8.68 7.25 8.52
N ASP A 88 -9.86 7.83 8.67
CA ASP A 88 -10.23 8.72 9.77
C ASP A 88 -9.24 9.88 9.99
N MET A 89 -8.77 10.48 8.90
CA MET A 89 -7.87 11.63 8.94
C MET A 89 -8.52 12.86 8.29
N ASP A 90 -8.52 13.95 9.03
CA ASP A 90 -9.04 15.25 8.59
C ASP A 90 -8.16 15.86 7.49
N ALA A 91 -8.72 15.96 6.28
CA ALA A 91 -8.00 16.46 5.09
C ALA A 91 -7.52 17.91 5.28
N GLU A 92 -8.36 18.80 5.82
CA GLU A 92 -8.01 20.22 6.03
C GLU A 92 -6.82 20.35 7.01
N LYS A 93 -6.75 19.47 7.98
CA LYS A 93 -5.72 19.50 9.02
C LYS A 93 -4.39 18.91 8.58
N PHE A 94 -4.39 17.88 7.71
CA PHE A 94 -3.20 17.07 7.47
C PHE A 94 -2.63 17.19 6.06
N LEU A 95 -3.41 17.55 5.03
CA LEU A 95 -2.94 17.50 3.64
C LEU A 95 -1.73 18.40 3.35
N ASP A 96 -1.62 19.54 4.00
CA ASP A 96 -0.53 20.49 3.76
C ASP A 96 0.66 20.29 4.72
N ARG A 97 0.60 19.28 5.61
CA ARG A 97 1.74 18.91 6.47
C ARG A 97 2.75 18.05 5.75
N TYR A 98 3.95 18.00 6.32
CA TYR A 98 5.01 17.09 5.90
C TYR A 98 4.97 15.79 6.73
N PRO A 99 5.52 14.68 6.20
CA PRO A 99 5.58 13.41 6.95
C PRO A 99 6.20 13.52 8.35
N SER A 100 7.21 14.37 8.52
CA SER A 100 7.88 14.60 9.82
C SER A 100 6.96 15.18 10.92
N GLU A 101 5.81 15.75 10.53
CA GLU A 101 4.84 16.34 11.45
C GLU A 101 3.74 15.34 11.88
N LEU A 102 3.81 14.10 11.37
CA LEU A 102 2.85 13.03 11.63
C LEU A 102 3.45 11.96 12.54
N SER A 103 2.61 11.34 13.37
CA SER A 103 3.00 10.13 14.11
C SER A 103 3.26 8.95 13.16
N GLY A 104 3.98 7.92 13.63
CA GLY A 104 4.26 6.73 12.82
C GLY A 104 2.99 6.05 12.30
N GLY A 105 1.94 5.94 13.13
CA GLY A 105 0.65 5.40 12.71
C GLY A 105 -0.04 6.25 11.64
N GLN A 106 -0.01 7.58 11.78
CA GLN A 106 -0.55 8.49 10.75
C GLN A 106 0.23 8.37 9.44
N GLN A 107 1.56 8.32 9.48
CA GLN A 107 2.38 8.09 8.29
C GLN A 107 2.03 6.75 7.60
N GLN A 108 1.76 5.73 8.40
CA GLN A 108 1.38 4.42 7.87
C GLN A 108 0.01 4.46 7.17
N ARG A 109 -0.98 5.12 7.76
CA ARG A 109 -2.29 5.36 7.13
C ARG A 109 -2.13 6.06 5.78
N ILE A 110 -1.35 7.13 5.74
CA ILE A 110 -1.05 7.84 4.48
C ILE A 110 -0.34 6.93 3.47
N GLY A 111 0.60 6.09 3.91
CA GLY A 111 1.27 5.12 3.05
C GLY A 111 0.28 4.14 2.40
N VAL A 112 -0.71 3.67 3.15
CA VAL A 112 -1.77 2.78 2.64
C VAL A 112 -2.65 3.51 1.61
N ILE A 113 -3.19 4.70 1.94
CA ILE A 113 -4.07 5.41 0.99
C ILE A 113 -3.33 5.91 -0.25
N ARG A 114 -2.04 6.26 -0.15
CA ARG A 114 -1.22 6.55 -1.32
C ARG A 114 -1.13 5.35 -2.26
N ALA A 115 -0.97 4.14 -1.72
CA ALA A 115 -0.94 2.93 -2.52
C ALA A 115 -2.28 2.65 -3.21
N LEU A 116 -3.38 3.16 -2.66
CA LEU A 116 -4.74 3.01 -3.19
C LEU A 116 -5.19 4.17 -4.10
N ALA A 117 -4.44 5.27 -4.16
CA ALA A 117 -4.87 6.51 -4.81
C ALA A 117 -5.20 6.33 -6.31
N ASN A 118 -4.47 5.47 -6.99
CA ASN A 118 -4.71 5.19 -8.42
C ASN A 118 -5.75 4.07 -8.67
N ASP A 119 -6.50 3.67 -7.65
CA ASP A 119 -7.49 2.59 -7.70
C ASP A 119 -6.94 1.26 -8.27
N PRO A 120 -5.79 0.76 -7.78
CA PRO A 120 -5.16 -0.44 -8.30
C PRO A 120 -6.00 -1.69 -8.00
N ASP A 121 -5.91 -2.72 -8.88
CA ASP A 121 -6.55 -4.00 -8.64
C ASP A 121 -5.78 -4.86 -7.62
N TYR A 122 -4.49 -4.63 -7.50
CA TYR A 122 -3.56 -5.35 -6.63
C TYR A 122 -2.84 -4.41 -5.66
N VAL A 123 -2.80 -4.77 -4.39
CA VAL A 123 -2.07 -4.01 -3.35
C VAL A 123 -1.08 -4.94 -2.65
N LEU A 124 0.18 -4.56 -2.66
CA LEU A 124 1.27 -5.26 -2.00
C LEU A 124 1.61 -4.54 -0.70
N LEU A 125 1.61 -5.25 0.43
CA LEU A 125 1.89 -4.70 1.75
C LEU A 125 3.05 -5.47 2.39
N ASP A 126 4.16 -4.79 2.61
CA ASP A 126 5.38 -5.38 3.17
C ASP A 126 5.54 -4.98 4.64
N GLU A 127 5.15 -5.86 5.55
CA GLU A 127 5.17 -5.66 7.01
C GLU A 127 4.60 -4.29 7.46
N PRO A 128 3.37 -3.93 7.03
CA PRO A 128 2.86 -2.56 7.19
C PRO A 128 2.66 -2.14 8.65
N PHE A 129 2.68 -3.06 9.61
CA PHE A 129 2.45 -2.76 11.04
C PHE A 129 3.68 -2.96 11.93
N SER A 130 4.84 -3.34 11.35
CA SER A 130 6.02 -3.75 12.13
C SER A 130 6.60 -2.66 13.04
N ALA A 131 6.41 -1.38 12.69
CA ALA A 131 6.96 -0.23 13.43
C ALA A 131 5.95 0.44 14.38
N LEU A 132 4.78 -0.18 14.62
CA LEU A 132 3.71 0.42 15.41
C LEU A 132 3.61 -0.17 16.82
N ASP A 133 3.20 0.67 17.75
CA ASP A 133 2.82 0.21 19.10
C ASP A 133 1.57 -0.69 19.03
N PRO A 134 1.32 -1.54 20.05
CA PRO A 134 0.27 -2.55 20.01
C PRO A 134 -1.15 -1.99 19.81
N LEU A 135 -1.48 -0.84 20.39
CA LEU A 135 -2.82 -0.25 20.29
C LEU A 135 -3.07 0.31 18.88
N THR A 136 -2.13 1.10 18.38
CA THR A 136 -2.16 1.66 17.02
C THR A 136 -2.18 0.53 15.98
N ARG A 137 -1.41 -0.53 16.21
CA ARG A 137 -1.37 -1.72 15.34
C ARG A 137 -2.75 -2.37 15.24
N SER A 138 -3.40 -2.66 16.37
CA SER A 138 -4.72 -3.30 16.38
C SER A 138 -5.76 -2.47 15.64
N SER A 139 -5.80 -1.15 15.86
CA SER A 139 -6.70 -0.23 15.17
C SER A 139 -6.49 -0.26 13.66
N LEU A 140 -5.23 -0.15 13.21
CA LEU A 140 -4.90 -0.16 11.78
C LEU A 140 -5.17 -1.50 11.08
N GLN A 141 -5.05 -2.62 11.80
CA GLN A 141 -5.44 -3.95 11.29
C GLN A 141 -6.94 -4.01 11.02
N ASP A 142 -7.76 -3.50 11.95
CA ASP A 142 -9.21 -3.46 11.79
C ASP A 142 -9.61 -2.55 10.62
N GLU A 143 -9.00 -1.36 10.53
CA GLU A 143 -9.18 -0.42 9.41
C GLU A 143 -8.79 -1.04 8.07
N LEU A 144 -7.65 -1.73 7.98
CA LEU A 144 -7.21 -2.39 6.74
C LEU A 144 -8.17 -3.52 6.33
N SER A 145 -8.67 -4.30 7.29
CA SER A 145 -9.66 -5.35 7.04
C SER A 145 -10.97 -4.78 6.51
N ASP A 146 -11.45 -3.68 7.10
CA ASP A 146 -12.65 -2.99 6.64
C ASP A 146 -12.46 -2.36 5.26
N LEU A 147 -11.29 -1.78 5.01
CA LEU A 147 -10.91 -1.23 3.72
C LEU A 147 -10.90 -2.31 2.63
N HIS A 148 -10.28 -3.45 2.91
CA HIS A 148 -10.26 -4.62 2.02
C HIS A 148 -11.67 -5.06 1.63
N ARG A 149 -12.56 -5.22 2.62
CA ARG A 149 -13.96 -5.62 2.38
C ARG A 149 -14.74 -4.60 1.54
N LYS A 150 -14.52 -3.29 1.78
CA LYS A 150 -15.21 -2.21 1.05
C LYS A 150 -14.73 -2.08 -0.39
N MET A 151 -13.43 -2.29 -0.63
CA MET A 151 -12.84 -2.06 -1.95
C MET A 151 -12.87 -3.30 -2.86
N GLY A 152 -12.94 -4.51 -2.32
CA GLY A 152 -12.92 -5.75 -3.09
C GLY A 152 -11.63 -5.98 -3.90
N LYS A 153 -10.51 -5.37 -3.47
CA LYS A 153 -9.21 -5.46 -4.15
C LYS A 153 -8.44 -6.70 -3.69
N THR A 154 -7.57 -7.23 -4.54
CA THR A 154 -6.64 -8.30 -4.14
C THR A 154 -5.47 -7.71 -3.38
N MET A 155 -5.31 -8.08 -2.11
CA MET A 155 -4.21 -7.63 -1.28
C MET A 155 -3.25 -8.78 -0.98
N ILE A 156 -1.95 -8.58 -1.20
CA ILE A 156 -0.89 -9.50 -0.82
C ILE A 156 -0.15 -8.88 0.37
N PHE A 157 -0.32 -9.51 1.52
CA PHE A 157 0.17 -9.01 2.80
C PHE A 157 1.31 -9.89 3.31
N VAL A 158 2.44 -9.28 3.60
CA VAL A 158 3.59 -9.96 4.21
C VAL A 158 3.67 -9.58 5.68
N THR A 159 3.73 -10.58 6.54
CA THR A 159 3.97 -10.40 7.98
C THR A 159 4.81 -11.55 8.52
N HIS A 160 5.45 -11.32 9.66
CA HIS A 160 6.06 -12.35 10.48
C HIS A 160 5.20 -12.70 11.71
N ASP A 161 4.07 -12.04 11.88
CA ASP A 161 3.12 -12.23 12.97
C ASP A 161 1.95 -13.10 12.49
N MET A 162 1.74 -14.25 13.14
CA MET A 162 0.69 -15.21 12.78
C MET A 162 -0.69 -14.70 13.16
N ASP A 163 -0.81 -13.94 14.24
CA ASP A 163 -2.09 -13.40 14.68
C ASP A 163 -2.59 -12.34 13.69
N GLU A 164 -1.68 -11.51 13.14
CA GLU A 164 -1.99 -10.60 12.03
C GLU A 164 -2.51 -11.36 10.81
N ALA A 165 -1.80 -12.41 10.40
CA ALA A 165 -2.18 -13.19 9.23
C ALA A 165 -3.57 -13.83 9.40
N ILE A 166 -3.85 -14.43 10.56
CA ILE A 166 -5.15 -15.06 10.86
C ILE A 166 -6.28 -14.03 10.91
N LYS A 167 -6.00 -12.84 11.45
CA LYS A 167 -6.99 -11.78 11.61
C LYS A 167 -7.42 -11.15 10.27
N ILE A 168 -6.47 -10.99 9.32
CA ILE A 168 -6.69 -10.16 8.12
C ILE A 168 -6.91 -11.00 6.86
N ALA A 169 -6.25 -12.16 6.72
CA ALA A 169 -6.16 -12.85 5.44
C ALA A 169 -7.29 -13.87 5.22
N ASP A 170 -7.82 -13.94 3.99
CA ASP A 170 -8.68 -15.02 3.53
C ASP A 170 -7.89 -16.30 3.25
N ARG A 171 -6.61 -16.16 2.87
CA ARG A 171 -5.70 -17.28 2.56
C ARG A 171 -4.31 -16.99 3.09
N ILE A 172 -3.66 -17.99 3.68
CA ILE A 172 -2.32 -17.87 4.27
C ILE A 172 -1.36 -18.83 3.54
N CYS A 173 -0.19 -18.30 3.18
CA CYS A 173 0.95 -19.06 2.69
C CYS A 173 2.10 -18.95 3.69
N ILE A 174 2.66 -20.08 4.09
CA ILE A 174 3.81 -20.13 5.01
C ILE A 174 5.08 -20.32 4.19
N MET A 175 6.12 -19.49 4.45
CA MET A 175 7.42 -19.52 3.78
C MET A 175 8.57 -19.80 4.77
#